data_1e061015628823ebf2e9be42c31c7b4d
#
_entry.id   1e061015628823ebf2e9be42c31c7b4d
#
_cell.length_a   1.000
_cell.length_b   1.000
_cell.length_c   1.000
_cell.angle_alpha   90.00
_cell.angle_beta   90.00
_cell.angle_gamma   90.00
#
_symmetry.space_group_name_H-M   'P 1'
#
loop_
_entity.id
_entity.type
_entity.pdbx_description
1 polymer ?
#
loop_
_entity_poly.entity_id
_entity_poly.type
_entity_poly.pdbx_seq_one_letter_code
_entity_poly.pdbx_strand_id
1 'polypeptide(L)'
;MMEILYRSLHNLDLSIENPVRKEIPSDFNSYIVEYIKFATTENKVSRIYFVPDHNTTVMHCIADLSADVVRQGNTVIDKTIPLELSDSIARKLLAIEQTVQTRMAHITDVQRGSIVQALILEDGGYRFVIAKVEHSEWYDGETLAKNFGFPGENKRVWKSAVVDLSAEDGNVIHGNIKVFCNTGALYWARDFLEVKEANSDKVNTENVLNIVGRELRRSVKKKSLYDYYNLKNSLNHALQSDQMINYSDLIGDLFDTYQPSDPSIDKEAVRRKLLSHADGEKFDTQFHADPSVVKKNSKTKYRVNAYVNLIVEEVHDREALIKAKKWPSGEQVLIVSCDDDDTFEAFYKEE
;
A
#
# COMPACT_ATOMS: atom_id res chain seq x y z
N MET A 1 10.10 12.76 -18.97
CA MET A 1 8.86 12.90 -19.80
C MET A 1 8.41 11.49 -20.16
N MET A 2 7.11 11.17 -20.01
CA MET A 2 6.57 9.84 -20.32
C MET A 2 6.12 9.77 -21.79
N GLU A 3 6.59 8.76 -22.50
CA GLU A 3 6.18 8.43 -23.86
C GLU A 3 5.50 7.05 -23.85
N ILE A 4 4.33 6.93 -24.51
CA ILE A 4 3.61 5.67 -24.64
C ILE A 4 3.98 5.05 -25.97
N LEU A 5 4.67 3.91 -25.92
CA LEU A 5 5.16 3.18 -27.10
C LEU A 5 4.14 2.16 -27.60
N TYR A 6 3.36 1.58 -26.68
CA TYR A 6 2.28 0.63 -26.99
C TYR A 6 1.15 0.79 -25.97
N ARG A 7 -0.07 0.50 -26.38
CA ARG A 7 -1.24 0.42 -25.49
C ARG A 7 -2.31 -0.48 -26.05
N SER A 8 -3.06 -1.11 -25.14
CA SER A 8 -4.29 -1.85 -25.47
C SER A 8 -5.34 -1.68 -24.38
N LEU A 9 -6.58 -1.88 -24.75
CA LEU A 9 -7.74 -1.82 -23.87
C LEU A 9 -8.63 -3.03 -24.13
N HIS A 10 -8.96 -3.80 -23.08
CA HIS A 10 -9.87 -4.94 -23.18
C HIS A 10 -10.97 -4.82 -22.14
N ASN A 11 -12.20 -5.00 -22.55
CA ASN A 11 -13.32 -5.17 -21.64
C ASN A 11 -13.31 -6.58 -21.05
N LEU A 12 -13.49 -6.65 -19.73
CA LEU A 12 -13.62 -7.89 -18.96
C LEU A 12 -15.07 -8.03 -18.51
N ASP A 13 -15.79 -8.91 -19.16
CA ASP A 13 -17.16 -9.27 -18.79
C ASP A 13 -17.18 -10.75 -18.39
N LEU A 14 -17.53 -11.01 -17.13
CA LEU A 14 -17.51 -12.37 -16.56
C LEU A 14 -18.53 -13.32 -17.23
N SER A 15 -19.48 -12.79 -17.99
CA SER A 15 -20.50 -13.57 -18.70
C SER A 15 -20.03 -14.11 -20.05
N ILE A 16 -18.86 -13.69 -20.55
CA ILE A 16 -18.32 -14.10 -21.84
C ILE A 16 -17.02 -14.88 -21.68
N GLU A 17 -16.73 -15.74 -22.65
CA GLU A 17 -15.56 -16.63 -22.60
C GLU A 17 -14.24 -15.89 -22.88
N ASN A 18 -14.26 -14.89 -23.74
CA ASN A 18 -13.05 -14.16 -24.15
C ASN A 18 -13.21 -12.65 -23.93
N PRO A 19 -12.16 -11.96 -23.48
CA PRO A 19 -12.18 -10.51 -23.34
C PRO A 19 -12.32 -9.85 -24.73
N VAL A 20 -12.97 -8.69 -24.76
CA VAL A 20 -13.18 -7.94 -26.00
C VAL A 20 -12.17 -6.80 -26.08
N ARG A 21 -11.23 -6.89 -27.04
CA ARG A 21 -10.34 -5.75 -27.33
C ARG A 21 -11.16 -4.60 -27.93
N LYS A 22 -10.90 -3.40 -27.44
CA LYS A 22 -11.53 -2.17 -27.89
C LYS A 22 -10.55 -1.28 -28.63
N GLU A 23 -10.99 -0.68 -29.71
CA GLU A 23 -10.32 0.47 -30.28
C GLU A 23 -10.35 1.61 -29.28
N ILE A 24 -9.23 2.35 -29.17
CA ILE A 24 -9.12 3.52 -28.29
C ILE A 24 -9.31 4.76 -29.15
N PRO A 25 -10.50 5.42 -29.08
CA PRO A 25 -10.74 6.66 -29.82
C PRO A 25 -9.75 7.76 -29.39
N SER A 26 -9.51 8.71 -30.28
CA SER A 26 -8.55 9.79 -30.05
C SER A 26 -8.90 10.66 -28.86
N ASP A 27 -10.17 10.92 -28.64
CA ASP A 27 -10.71 11.68 -27.50
C ASP A 27 -10.62 10.93 -26.18
N PHE A 28 -10.64 9.58 -26.21
CA PHE A 28 -10.45 8.72 -25.05
C PHE A 28 -8.97 8.55 -24.64
N ASN A 29 -8.05 9.00 -25.50
CA ASN A 29 -6.62 8.83 -25.28
C ASN A 29 -6.13 9.52 -23.99
N SER A 30 -6.58 10.74 -23.71
CA SER A 30 -6.23 11.48 -22.51
C SER A 30 -6.61 10.71 -21.25
N TYR A 31 -7.75 10.02 -21.27
CA TYR A 31 -8.24 9.20 -20.17
C TYR A 31 -7.30 8.01 -19.91
N ILE A 32 -6.84 7.30 -20.95
CA ILE A 32 -5.86 6.22 -20.81
C ILE A 32 -4.52 6.73 -20.23
N VAL A 33 -4.05 7.89 -20.72
CA VAL A 33 -2.81 8.52 -20.24
C VAL A 33 -2.89 8.81 -18.74
N GLU A 34 -4.04 9.28 -18.24
CA GLU A 34 -4.23 9.55 -16.82
C GLU A 34 -4.18 8.27 -15.97
N TYR A 35 -4.74 7.14 -16.45
CA TYR A 35 -4.59 5.86 -15.73
C TYR A 35 -3.14 5.38 -15.68
N ILE A 36 -2.40 5.54 -16.76
CA ILE A 36 -0.98 5.18 -16.79
C ILE A 36 -0.22 6.07 -15.81
N LYS A 37 -0.43 7.39 -15.84
CA LYS A 37 0.19 8.33 -14.90
C LYS A 37 -0.15 8.01 -13.46
N PHE A 38 -1.41 7.70 -13.17
CA PHE A 38 -1.80 7.30 -11.83
C PHE A 38 -0.99 6.07 -11.39
N ALA A 39 -0.93 5.03 -12.19
CA ALA A 39 -0.22 3.79 -11.85
C ALA A 39 1.29 3.99 -11.67
N THR A 40 1.92 4.91 -12.42
CA THR A 40 3.38 5.07 -12.46
C THR A 40 3.90 6.14 -11.50
N THR A 41 3.20 7.27 -11.35
CA THR A 41 3.73 8.47 -10.68
C THR A 41 2.85 9.02 -9.56
N GLU A 42 1.52 8.97 -9.71
CA GLU A 42 0.61 9.59 -8.74
C GLU A 42 0.31 8.67 -7.55
N ASN A 43 0.14 7.37 -7.81
CA ASN A 43 -0.11 6.41 -6.76
C ASN A 43 1.19 6.00 -6.06
N LYS A 44 1.39 6.50 -4.86
CA LYS A 44 2.53 6.14 -4.01
C LYS A 44 2.29 4.89 -3.14
N VAL A 45 1.11 4.29 -3.28
CA VAL A 45 0.73 3.08 -2.53
C VAL A 45 1.02 1.87 -3.38
N SER A 46 2.00 1.07 -2.98
CA SER A 46 2.38 -0.15 -3.70
C SER A 46 3.17 -1.11 -2.83
N ARG A 47 3.22 -2.36 -3.27
CA ARG A 47 4.10 -3.39 -2.75
C ARG A 47 5.07 -3.85 -3.84
N ILE A 48 6.30 -4.14 -3.46
CA ILE A 48 7.35 -4.58 -4.39
C ILE A 48 7.35 -6.10 -4.47
N TYR A 49 7.37 -6.59 -5.71
CA TYR A 49 7.41 -8.01 -6.04
C TYR A 49 8.56 -8.30 -7.00
N PHE A 50 8.90 -9.57 -7.11
CA PHE A 50 9.82 -10.09 -8.10
C PHE A 50 9.25 -11.32 -8.82
N VAL A 51 9.75 -11.63 -9.98
CA VAL A 51 9.38 -12.82 -10.76
C VAL A 51 10.17 -14.01 -10.24
N PRO A 52 9.53 -15.01 -9.63
CA PRO A 52 10.24 -16.17 -9.09
C PRO A 52 10.72 -17.14 -10.16
N ASP A 53 10.04 -17.15 -11.31
CA ASP A 53 10.34 -17.98 -12.47
C ASP A 53 9.96 -17.18 -13.73
N HIS A 54 10.85 -17.12 -14.71
CA HIS A 54 10.65 -16.38 -15.96
C HIS A 54 9.54 -17.01 -16.88
N ASN A 55 9.04 -18.18 -16.52
CA ASN A 55 8.04 -18.91 -17.31
C ASN A 55 6.59 -18.59 -16.93
N THR A 56 6.32 -17.54 -16.16
CA THR A 56 4.93 -17.15 -15.89
C THR A 56 4.30 -16.57 -17.14
N THR A 57 3.03 -16.93 -17.41
CA THR A 57 2.34 -16.54 -18.65
C THR A 57 2.35 -15.03 -18.88
N VAL A 58 2.04 -14.23 -17.84
CA VAL A 58 1.96 -12.76 -17.97
C VAL A 58 3.32 -12.16 -18.23
N MET A 59 4.35 -12.57 -17.49
CA MET A 59 5.70 -12.02 -17.63
C MET A 59 6.33 -12.42 -18.96
N HIS A 60 6.09 -13.64 -19.42
CA HIS A 60 6.51 -14.07 -20.76
C HIS A 60 5.86 -13.22 -21.86
N CYS A 61 4.55 -13.01 -21.79
CA CYS A 61 3.87 -12.14 -22.75
C CYS A 61 4.40 -10.70 -22.71
N ILE A 62 4.71 -10.16 -21.52
CA ILE A 62 5.30 -8.81 -21.38
C ILE A 62 6.68 -8.76 -22.03
N ALA A 63 7.53 -9.75 -21.77
CA ALA A 63 8.88 -9.82 -22.34
C ALA A 63 8.83 -9.86 -23.87
N ASP A 64 8.01 -10.73 -24.42
CA ASP A 64 7.88 -10.88 -25.88
C ASP A 64 7.25 -9.66 -26.55
N LEU A 65 6.21 -9.08 -25.93
CA LEU A 65 5.56 -7.86 -26.43
C LEU A 65 6.52 -6.66 -26.43
N SER A 66 7.44 -6.62 -25.49
CA SER A 66 8.39 -5.51 -25.30
C SER A 66 9.71 -5.74 -26.03
N ALA A 67 9.98 -6.95 -26.52
CA ALA A 67 11.29 -7.40 -26.95
C ALA A 67 11.94 -6.49 -28.00
N ASP A 68 11.23 -6.17 -29.06
CA ASP A 68 11.77 -5.38 -30.15
C ASP A 68 12.09 -3.94 -29.74
N VAL A 69 11.22 -3.35 -28.91
CA VAL A 69 11.39 -1.98 -28.43
C VAL A 69 12.54 -1.86 -27.43
N VAL A 70 12.60 -2.76 -26.45
CA VAL A 70 13.58 -2.73 -25.38
C VAL A 70 14.99 -3.09 -25.91
N ARG A 71 15.09 -4.02 -26.87
CA ARG A 71 16.36 -4.42 -27.48
C ARG A 71 16.94 -3.39 -28.46
N GLN A 72 16.08 -2.70 -29.20
CA GLN A 72 16.50 -1.79 -30.27
C GLN A 72 16.70 -0.33 -29.83
N GLY A 73 16.31 0.00 -28.60
CA GLY A 73 16.48 1.34 -28.05
C GLY A 73 15.77 2.44 -28.84
N ASN A 74 14.49 2.63 -28.65
CA ASN A 74 13.68 3.75 -29.21
C ASN A 74 13.43 3.76 -30.73
N THR A 75 13.70 2.73 -31.46
CA THR A 75 13.25 2.69 -32.87
C THR A 75 11.76 2.40 -32.93
N VAL A 76 11.09 3.18 -33.79
CA VAL A 76 9.63 3.13 -34.02
C VAL A 76 9.11 1.69 -34.03
N ILE A 77 8.12 1.43 -33.19
CA ILE A 77 7.42 0.16 -33.17
C ILE A 77 6.85 -0.08 -34.58
N ASP A 78 7.39 -1.07 -35.28
CA ASP A 78 6.71 -1.60 -36.45
C ASP A 78 5.35 -2.12 -35.97
N LYS A 79 4.31 -1.87 -36.81
CA LYS A 79 2.90 -2.19 -36.49
C LYS A 79 2.59 -3.69 -36.27
N THR A 80 3.61 -4.50 -36.20
CA THR A 80 3.58 -5.97 -36.02
C THR A 80 3.77 -6.42 -34.57
N ILE A 81 3.59 -5.53 -33.55
CA ILE A 81 3.51 -6.00 -32.17
C ILE A 81 2.43 -7.07 -32.10
N PRO A 82 2.76 -8.28 -31.59
CA PRO A 82 1.78 -9.36 -31.58
C PRO A 82 0.66 -9.03 -30.60
N LEU A 83 -0.40 -8.43 -31.14
CA LEU A 83 -1.59 -8.04 -30.37
C LEU A 83 -2.18 -9.20 -29.59
N GLU A 84 -1.97 -10.44 -30.06
CA GLU A 84 -2.36 -11.69 -29.41
C GLU A 84 -1.76 -11.87 -28.01
N LEU A 85 -0.60 -11.27 -27.73
CA LEU A 85 0.04 -11.35 -26.40
C LEU A 85 -0.74 -10.53 -25.37
N SER A 86 -1.20 -9.33 -25.76
CA SER A 86 -2.05 -8.52 -24.87
C SER A 86 -3.43 -9.16 -24.66
N ASP A 87 -3.98 -9.85 -25.68
CA ASP A 87 -5.21 -10.64 -25.54
C ASP A 87 -4.99 -11.81 -24.56
N SER A 88 -3.82 -12.45 -24.61
CA SER A 88 -3.50 -13.57 -23.72
C SER A 88 -3.41 -13.12 -22.25
N ILE A 89 -2.83 -11.95 -21.99
CA ILE A 89 -2.82 -11.33 -20.65
C ILE A 89 -4.26 -11.06 -20.19
N ALA A 90 -5.08 -10.44 -21.03
CA ALA A 90 -6.47 -10.13 -20.70
C ALA A 90 -7.32 -11.40 -20.47
N ARG A 91 -7.11 -12.43 -21.28
CA ARG A 91 -7.80 -13.74 -21.15
C ARG A 91 -7.45 -14.43 -19.85
N LYS A 92 -6.18 -14.42 -19.45
CA LYS A 92 -5.76 -14.99 -18.16
C LYS A 92 -6.45 -14.28 -16.99
N LEU A 93 -6.51 -12.94 -17.02
CA LEU A 93 -7.18 -12.20 -15.97
C LEU A 93 -8.67 -12.54 -15.89
N LEU A 94 -9.36 -12.56 -17.04
CA LEU A 94 -10.78 -12.90 -17.10
C LEU A 94 -11.05 -14.29 -16.51
N ALA A 95 -10.28 -15.30 -16.88
CA ALA A 95 -10.44 -16.67 -16.38
C ALA A 95 -10.26 -16.77 -14.87
N ILE A 96 -9.29 -16.02 -14.31
CA ILE A 96 -9.07 -15.96 -12.86
C ILE A 96 -10.24 -15.26 -12.17
N GLU A 97 -10.71 -14.14 -12.68
CA GLU A 97 -11.84 -13.42 -12.11
C GLU A 97 -13.14 -14.24 -12.15
N GLN A 98 -13.39 -14.98 -13.21
CA GLN A 98 -14.50 -15.94 -13.29
C GLN A 98 -14.38 -17.02 -12.21
N THR A 99 -13.17 -17.54 -11.97
CA THR A 99 -12.90 -18.51 -10.91
C THR A 99 -13.14 -17.92 -9.53
N VAL A 100 -12.67 -16.70 -9.30
CA VAL A 100 -12.90 -15.98 -8.03
C VAL A 100 -14.38 -15.71 -7.83
N GLN A 101 -15.10 -15.24 -8.85
CA GLN A 101 -16.54 -15.02 -8.79
C GLN A 101 -17.29 -16.29 -8.41
N THR A 102 -16.95 -17.42 -9.04
CA THR A 102 -17.59 -18.70 -8.73
C THR A 102 -17.39 -19.12 -7.26
N ARG A 103 -16.20 -18.89 -6.72
CA ARG A 103 -15.87 -19.25 -5.33
C ARG A 103 -16.48 -18.29 -4.30
N MET A 104 -16.65 -17.03 -4.65
CA MET A 104 -17.03 -15.96 -3.73
C MET A 104 -18.42 -15.37 -4.00
N ALA A 105 -19.21 -16.01 -4.86
CA ALA A 105 -20.53 -15.51 -5.30
C ALA A 105 -21.51 -15.16 -4.18
N HIS A 106 -21.32 -15.73 -2.97
CA HIS A 106 -22.16 -15.45 -1.81
C HIS A 106 -21.61 -14.33 -0.90
N ILE A 107 -20.41 -13.83 -1.17
CA ILE A 107 -19.70 -12.87 -0.29
C ILE A 107 -19.52 -11.53 -0.99
N THR A 108 -19.09 -11.56 -2.24
CA THR A 108 -18.77 -10.34 -3.02
C THR A 108 -18.88 -10.63 -4.51
N ASP A 109 -19.26 -9.61 -5.27
CA ASP A 109 -19.23 -9.65 -6.72
C ASP A 109 -17.93 -9.06 -7.26
N VAL A 110 -17.26 -9.79 -8.16
CA VAL A 110 -16.15 -9.24 -8.92
C VAL A 110 -16.70 -8.18 -9.89
N GLN A 111 -16.27 -6.96 -9.72
CA GLN A 111 -16.76 -5.84 -10.50
C GLN A 111 -16.36 -5.97 -11.97
N ARG A 112 -17.30 -5.68 -12.87
CA ARG A 112 -17.02 -5.52 -14.30
C ARG A 112 -16.01 -4.40 -14.50
N GLY A 113 -15.17 -4.52 -15.53
CA GLY A 113 -14.18 -3.50 -15.78
C GLY A 113 -13.43 -3.70 -17.06
N SER A 114 -12.35 -2.95 -17.20
CA SER A 114 -11.43 -3.05 -18.32
C SER A 114 -10.00 -3.19 -17.83
N ILE A 115 -9.18 -3.88 -18.59
CA ILE A 115 -7.73 -3.90 -18.41
C ILE A 115 -7.09 -2.98 -19.46
N VAL A 116 -6.27 -2.06 -18.97
CA VAL A 116 -5.37 -1.21 -19.75
C VAL A 116 -3.98 -1.82 -19.66
N GLN A 117 -3.32 -1.97 -20.80
CA GLN A 117 -1.94 -2.42 -20.89
C GLN A 117 -1.14 -1.40 -21.68
N ALA A 118 0.04 -1.04 -21.25
CA ALA A 118 0.89 -0.07 -21.94
C ALA A 118 2.37 -0.38 -21.75
N LEU A 119 3.16 -0.20 -22.80
CA LEU A 119 4.60 -0.09 -22.75
C LEU A 119 4.96 1.39 -22.81
N ILE A 120 5.71 1.88 -21.84
CA ILE A 120 6.12 3.28 -21.74
C ILE A 120 7.63 3.41 -21.66
N LEU A 121 8.13 4.54 -22.12
CA LEU A 121 9.47 5.05 -21.84
C LEU A 121 9.33 6.26 -20.92
N GLU A 122 9.95 6.20 -19.76
CA GLU A 122 9.95 7.30 -18.79
C GLU A 122 11.33 7.44 -18.16
N ASP A 123 11.89 8.65 -18.22
CA ASP A 123 13.20 9.00 -17.65
C ASP A 123 14.35 8.05 -18.10
N GLY A 124 14.26 7.56 -19.34
CA GLY A 124 15.23 6.65 -19.96
C GLY A 124 15.06 5.17 -19.60
N GLY A 125 14.05 4.82 -18.83
CA GLY A 125 13.71 3.43 -18.46
C GLY A 125 12.42 2.95 -19.13
N TYR A 126 12.40 1.68 -19.54
CA TYR A 126 11.20 1.04 -20.07
C TYR A 126 10.38 0.44 -18.93
N ARG A 127 9.05 0.62 -19.00
CA ARG A 127 8.11 0.02 -18.07
C ARG A 127 6.90 -0.54 -18.79
N PHE A 128 6.43 -1.70 -18.34
CA PHE A 128 5.15 -2.23 -18.76
C PHE A 128 4.13 -2.00 -17.64
N VAL A 129 3.02 -1.37 -18.00
CA VAL A 129 1.94 -1.01 -17.08
C VAL A 129 0.72 -1.87 -17.38
N ILE A 130 0.18 -2.49 -16.36
CA ILE A 130 -1.13 -3.15 -16.38
C ILE A 130 -2.00 -2.46 -15.34
N ALA A 131 -3.19 -2.00 -15.73
CA ALA A 131 -4.14 -1.41 -14.81
C ALA A 131 -5.55 -1.97 -15.04
N LYS A 132 -6.21 -2.43 -13.98
CA LYS A 132 -7.63 -2.76 -14.00
C LYS A 132 -8.43 -1.55 -13.55
N VAL A 133 -9.36 -1.14 -14.40
CA VAL A 133 -10.32 -0.07 -14.15
C VAL A 133 -11.69 -0.69 -14.00
N GLU A 134 -12.34 -0.51 -12.86
CA GLU A 134 -13.70 -0.98 -12.65
C GLU A 134 -14.70 0.00 -13.27
N HIS A 135 -15.72 -0.54 -13.89
CA HIS A 135 -16.81 0.25 -14.47
C HIS A 135 -17.77 0.67 -13.36
N SER A 136 -18.20 1.92 -13.40
CA SER A 136 -19.26 2.43 -12.55
C SER A 136 -20.62 2.36 -13.24
N GLU A 137 -21.67 2.24 -12.46
CA GLU A 137 -23.05 2.36 -12.93
C GLU A 137 -23.40 3.85 -13.10
N TRP A 138 -24.12 4.15 -14.16
CA TRP A 138 -24.73 5.46 -14.36
C TRP A 138 -26.06 5.33 -15.09
N TYR A 139 -26.94 6.29 -14.90
CA TYR A 139 -28.24 6.35 -15.57
C TYR A 139 -28.20 7.40 -16.67
N ASP A 140 -28.65 7.05 -17.85
CA ASP A 140 -28.83 7.97 -18.95
C ASP A 140 -29.92 8.98 -18.61
N GLY A 141 -29.65 10.29 -18.80
CA GLY A 141 -30.56 11.35 -18.39
C GLY A 141 -31.86 11.44 -19.17
N GLU A 142 -31.90 10.90 -20.40
CA GLU A 142 -33.08 10.93 -21.28
C GLU A 142 -33.89 9.65 -21.18
N THR A 143 -33.21 8.52 -21.29
CA THR A 143 -33.86 7.19 -21.36
C THR A 143 -34.06 6.55 -19.99
N LEU A 144 -33.42 7.05 -18.94
CA LEU A 144 -33.32 6.46 -17.61
C LEU A 144 -32.79 5.02 -17.62
N ALA A 145 -32.15 4.62 -18.71
CA ALA A 145 -31.53 3.32 -18.83
C ALA A 145 -30.27 3.24 -17.96
N LYS A 146 -30.15 2.13 -17.25
CA LYS A 146 -28.95 1.82 -16.47
C LYS A 146 -27.83 1.38 -17.37
N ASN A 147 -26.72 2.06 -17.32
CA ASN A 147 -25.52 1.80 -18.10
C ASN A 147 -24.32 1.52 -17.20
N PHE A 148 -23.28 0.91 -17.76
CA PHE A 148 -21.99 0.67 -17.12
C PHE A 148 -20.89 1.27 -17.99
N GLY A 149 -19.94 1.95 -17.38
CA GLY A 149 -18.85 2.56 -18.13
C GLY A 149 -17.72 3.05 -17.23
N PHE A 150 -16.76 3.66 -17.87
CA PHE A 150 -15.63 4.25 -17.16
C PHE A 150 -16.12 5.38 -16.23
N PRO A 151 -15.64 5.44 -14.99
CA PRO A 151 -16.00 6.50 -14.05
C PRO A 151 -15.49 7.87 -14.55
N GLY A 152 -16.34 8.91 -14.50
CA GLY A 152 -16.00 10.24 -14.99
C GLY A 152 -14.99 10.97 -14.11
N GLU A 153 -15.40 11.41 -12.92
CA GLU A 153 -14.60 12.29 -12.08
C GLU A 153 -13.73 11.59 -11.04
N ASN A 154 -14.12 10.42 -10.57
CA ASN A 154 -13.36 9.64 -9.60
C ASN A 154 -12.66 8.46 -10.30
N LYS A 155 -11.62 8.73 -11.04
CA LYS A 155 -10.82 7.73 -11.75
C LYS A 155 -10.14 6.81 -10.73
N ARG A 156 -10.75 5.66 -10.47
CA ARG A 156 -10.18 4.67 -9.56
C ARG A 156 -9.53 3.55 -10.35
N VAL A 157 -8.21 3.55 -10.36
CA VAL A 157 -7.46 2.32 -10.65
C VAL A 157 -7.62 1.44 -9.43
N TRP A 158 -8.24 0.28 -9.62
CA TRP A 158 -8.46 -0.66 -8.50
C TRP A 158 -7.28 -1.59 -8.30
N LYS A 159 -6.62 -1.93 -9.38
CA LYS A 159 -5.43 -2.77 -9.35
C LYS A 159 -4.47 -2.33 -10.44
N SER A 160 -3.20 -2.27 -10.14
CA SER A 160 -2.16 -2.02 -11.14
C SER A 160 -0.91 -2.83 -10.87
N ALA A 161 -0.14 -3.02 -11.92
CA ALA A 161 1.22 -3.51 -11.87
C ALA A 161 2.08 -2.67 -12.81
N VAL A 162 3.23 -2.25 -12.34
CA VAL A 162 4.26 -1.55 -13.11
C VAL A 162 5.51 -2.41 -13.06
N VAL A 163 5.91 -2.93 -14.21
CA VAL A 163 7.04 -3.84 -14.38
C VAL A 163 8.19 -3.05 -15.01
N ASP A 164 9.28 -2.88 -14.28
CA ASP A 164 10.49 -2.30 -14.84
C ASP A 164 11.13 -3.30 -15.83
N LEU A 165 11.57 -2.81 -16.98
CA LEU A 165 12.14 -3.63 -18.04
C LEU A 165 13.53 -3.12 -18.44
N SER A 166 14.45 -4.05 -18.69
CA SER A 166 15.76 -3.79 -19.23
C SER A 166 16.14 -4.84 -20.26
N ALA A 167 17.17 -4.57 -21.07
CA ALA A 167 17.76 -5.56 -21.96
C ALA A 167 19.12 -6.01 -21.39
N GLU A 168 19.33 -7.31 -21.29
CA GLU A 168 20.58 -7.92 -20.89
C GLU A 168 20.86 -9.15 -21.77
N ASP A 169 22.01 -9.21 -22.38
CA ASP A 169 22.42 -10.29 -23.29
C ASP A 169 21.39 -10.64 -24.39
N GLY A 170 20.71 -9.61 -24.91
CA GLY A 170 19.67 -9.76 -25.93
C GLY A 170 18.33 -10.28 -25.43
N ASN A 171 18.16 -10.45 -24.13
CA ASN A 171 16.88 -10.82 -23.50
C ASN A 171 16.26 -9.64 -22.77
N VAL A 172 14.92 -9.63 -22.67
CA VAL A 172 14.20 -8.69 -21.81
C VAL A 172 14.20 -9.24 -20.39
N ILE A 173 14.71 -8.44 -19.45
CA ILE A 173 14.77 -8.77 -18.04
C ILE A 173 13.72 -7.95 -17.30
N HIS A 174 12.96 -8.61 -16.43
CA HIS A 174 12.04 -7.98 -15.51
C HIS A 174 12.81 -7.51 -14.27
N GLY A 175 12.73 -6.23 -13.96
CA GLY A 175 13.21 -5.65 -12.71
C GLY A 175 12.17 -5.76 -11.59
N ASN A 176 12.10 -4.73 -10.77
CA ASN A 176 11.09 -4.62 -9.72
C ASN A 176 9.68 -4.51 -10.32
N ILE A 177 8.74 -5.15 -9.66
CA ILE A 177 7.31 -5.06 -10.01
C ILE A 177 6.61 -4.34 -8.86
N LYS A 178 6.13 -3.12 -9.12
CA LYS A 178 5.31 -2.37 -8.17
C LYS A 178 3.84 -2.75 -8.38
N VAL A 179 3.24 -3.35 -7.38
CA VAL A 179 1.83 -3.79 -7.43
C VAL A 179 1.00 -2.98 -6.45
N PHE A 180 -0.11 -2.48 -6.93
CA PHE A 180 -1.17 -1.86 -6.13
C PHE A 180 -2.45 -2.68 -6.25
N CYS A 181 -3.12 -2.91 -5.12
CA CYS A 181 -4.43 -3.54 -5.07
C CYS A 181 -5.29 -2.88 -3.99
N ASN A 182 -6.31 -2.14 -4.38
CA ASN A 182 -7.19 -1.40 -3.46
C ASN A 182 -7.90 -2.30 -2.44
N THR A 183 -8.22 -3.53 -2.83
CA THR A 183 -9.00 -4.49 -2.00
C THR A 183 -8.13 -5.51 -1.28
N GLY A 184 -6.80 -5.50 -1.46
CA GLY A 184 -5.93 -6.55 -0.96
C GLY A 184 -6.17 -7.94 -1.57
N ALA A 185 -6.85 -8.01 -2.71
CA ALA A 185 -7.18 -9.26 -3.35
C ALA A 185 -5.92 -10.02 -3.80
N LEU A 186 -5.61 -11.10 -3.10
CA LEU A 186 -4.39 -11.90 -3.32
C LEU A 186 -4.28 -12.47 -4.74
N TYR A 187 -5.40 -12.70 -5.42
CA TYR A 187 -5.38 -13.29 -6.76
C TYR A 187 -4.64 -12.43 -7.78
N TRP A 188 -4.60 -11.09 -7.57
CA TRP A 188 -3.97 -10.17 -8.50
C TRP A 188 -2.46 -10.41 -8.61
N ALA A 189 -1.76 -10.47 -7.50
CA ALA A 189 -0.33 -10.74 -7.49
C ALA A 189 -0.01 -12.25 -7.62
N ARG A 190 -0.72 -13.10 -6.84
CA ARG A 190 -0.40 -14.53 -6.73
C ARG A 190 -0.83 -15.35 -7.95
N ASP A 191 -2.08 -15.16 -8.40
CA ASP A 191 -2.68 -16.06 -9.40
C ASP A 191 -2.59 -15.46 -10.81
N PHE A 192 -2.76 -14.13 -10.95
CA PHE A 192 -2.71 -13.45 -12.25
C PHE A 192 -1.26 -13.12 -12.65
N LEU A 193 -0.54 -12.35 -11.85
CA LEU A 193 0.83 -11.96 -12.14
C LEU A 193 1.84 -13.07 -11.83
N GLU A 194 1.52 -13.99 -10.93
CA GLU A 194 2.38 -15.10 -10.48
C GLU A 194 3.73 -14.61 -9.93
N VAL A 195 3.69 -13.54 -9.14
CA VAL A 195 4.85 -12.89 -8.55
C VAL A 195 4.94 -13.12 -7.06
N LYS A 196 6.17 -13.00 -6.49
CA LYS A 196 6.45 -13.14 -5.06
C LYS A 196 6.84 -11.80 -4.45
N GLU A 197 6.43 -11.58 -3.23
CA GLU A 197 6.76 -10.41 -2.44
C GLU A 197 8.27 -10.29 -2.21
N ALA A 198 8.82 -9.10 -2.46
CA ALA A 198 10.23 -8.82 -2.20
C ALA A 198 10.50 -8.66 -0.69
N ASN A 199 9.55 -8.06 0.03
CA ASN A 199 9.61 -7.89 1.47
C ASN A 199 8.46 -8.63 2.15
N SER A 200 8.75 -9.36 3.23
CA SER A 200 7.69 -9.95 4.05
C SER A 200 6.95 -8.88 4.86
N ASP A 201 5.71 -9.16 5.26
CA ASP A 201 4.92 -8.28 6.13
C ASP A 201 5.64 -7.96 7.44
N LYS A 202 6.36 -8.94 7.98
CA LYS A 202 7.19 -8.76 9.17
C LYS A 202 8.28 -7.70 8.95
N VAL A 203 9.01 -7.78 7.85
CA VAL A 203 10.09 -6.83 7.50
C VAL A 203 9.50 -5.43 7.28
N ASN A 204 8.37 -5.33 6.58
CA ASN A 204 7.69 -4.06 6.37
C ASN A 204 7.24 -3.43 7.70
N THR A 205 6.62 -4.21 8.58
CA THR A 205 6.18 -3.75 9.90
C THR A 205 7.37 -3.28 10.76
N GLU A 206 8.47 -4.05 10.79
CA GLU A 206 9.70 -3.67 11.50
C GLU A 206 10.29 -2.35 10.97
N ASN A 207 10.36 -2.20 9.65
CA ASN A 207 10.91 -1.01 9.01
C ASN A 207 10.06 0.23 9.29
N VAL A 208 8.74 0.13 9.16
CA VAL A 208 7.82 1.23 9.47
C VAL A 208 7.94 1.65 10.93
N LEU A 209 7.89 0.71 11.88
CA LEU A 209 8.06 1.01 13.31
C LEU A 209 9.40 1.70 13.60
N ASN A 210 10.48 1.23 12.98
CA ASN A 210 11.81 1.79 13.17
C ASN A 210 11.94 3.21 12.57
N ILE A 211 11.41 3.43 11.38
CA ILE A 211 11.49 4.71 10.68
C ILE A 211 10.64 5.75 11.38
N VAL A 212 9.36 5.44 11.62
CA VAL A 212 8.44 6.35 12.32
C VAL A 212 8.91 6.62 13.74
N GLY A 213 9.26 5.57 14.50
CA GLY A 213 9.76 5.71 15.87
C GLY A 213 11.04 6.54 15.97
N ARG A 214 11.96 6.45 15.01
CA ARG A 214 13.17 7.27 14.96
C ARG A 214 12.84 8.73 14.67
N GLU A 215 11.92 9.00 13.77
CA GLU A 215 11.53 10.36 13.42
C GLU A 215 10.78 11.04 14.57
N LEU A 216 9.83 10.35 15.20
CA LEU A 216 9.15 10.83 16.41
C LEU A 216 10.13 11.11 17.55
N ARG A 217 11.15 10.27 17.73
CA ARG A 217 12.19 10.49 18.73
C ARG A 217 12.99 11.77 18.47
N ARG A 218 13.28 12.05 17.20
CA ARG A 218 14.06 13.25 16.82
C ARG A 218 13.24 14.53 16.91
N SER A 219 12.01 14.50 16.45
CA SER A 219 11.19 15.69 16.20
C SER A 219 10.26 16.03 17.38
N VAL A 220 9.85 15.02 18.18
CA VAL A 220 8.85 15.17 19.23
C VAL A 220 9.42 14.92 20.63
N LYS A 221 10.16 13.82 20.83
CA LYS A 221 10.56 13.38 22.17
C LYS A 221 11.33 14.42 22.98
N LYS A 222 12.17 15.25 22.34
CA LYS A 222 12.96 16.27 23.03
C LYS A 222 12.10 17.44 23.52
N LYS A 223 10.94 17.66 22.92
CA LYS A 223 10.01 18.73 23.23
C LYS A 223 8.96 18.26 24.24
N SER A 224 8.35 17.11 23.99
CA SER A 224 7.33 16.52 24.84
C SER A 224 7.46 14.99 24.86
N LEU A 225 7.73 14.45 26.05
CA LEU A 225 7.67 13.00 26.27
C LEU A 225 6.25 12.47 26.19
N TYR A 226 5.28 13.25 26.64
CA TYR A 226 3.87 12.92 26.59
C TYR A 226 3.42 12.69 25.12
N ASP A 227 3.64 13.67 24.26
CA ASP A 227 3.30 13.60 22.85
C ASP A 227 4.02 12.45 22.13
N TYR A 228 5.31 12.24 22.45
CA TYR A 228 6.08 11.15 21.88
C TYR A 228 5.47 9.78 22.19
N TYR A 229 5.08 9.56 23.45
CA TYR A 229 4.50 8.27 23.83
C TYR A 229 3.10 8.08 23.30
N ASN A 230 2.30 9.14 23.22
CA ASN A 230 0.97 9.07 22.63
C ASN A 230 1.03 8.67 21.15
N LEU A 231 1.84 9.36 20.35
CA LEU A 231 2.02 9.03 18.94
C LEU A 231 2.62 7.63 18.74
N LYS A 232 3.55 7.22 19.59
CA LYS A 232 4.11 5.87 19.55
C LYS A 232 3.05 4.80 19.85
N ASN A 233 2.21 5.03 20.85
CA ASN A 233 1.15 4.08 21.22
C ASN A 233 0.07 4.00 20.10
N SER A 234 -0.31 5.15 19.52
CA SER A 234 -1.23 5.17 18.38
C SER A 234 -0.68 4.40 17.18
N LEU A 235 0.62 4.56 16.87
CA LEU A 235 1.28 3.79 15.81
C LEU A 235 1.24 2.28 16.10
N ASN A 236 1.60 1.88 17.31
CA ASN A 236 1.58 0.48 17.69
C ASN A 236 0.15 -0.08 17.59
N HIS A 237 -0.85 0.66 18.09
CA HIS A 237 -2.25 0.24 18.02
C HIS A 237 -2.72 0.04 16.59
N ALA A 238 -2.39 0.96 15.68
CA ALA A 238 -2.74 0.86 14.27
C ALA A 238 -2.13 -0.38 13.59
N LEU A 239 -0.97 -0.85 14.07
CA LEU A 239 -0.26 -2.01 13.51
C LEU A 239 -0.54 -3.33 14.26
N GLN A 240 -1.41 -3.33 15.28
CA GLN A 240 -1.75 -4.55 16.03
C GLN A 240 -2.80 -5.44 15.36
N SER A 241 -3.53 -4.92 14.38
CA SER A 241 -4.54 -5.67 13.64
C SER A 241 -3.93 -6.28 12.37
N ASP A 242 -4.35 -7.51 12.05
CA ASP A 242 -4.02 -8.15 10.77
C ASP A 242 -4.90 -7.54 9.66
N GLN A 243 -4.53 -6.34 9.26
CA GLN A 243 -5.21 -5.59 8.19
C GLN A 243 -4.19 -5.01 7.22
N MET A 244 -4.67 -4.72 6.02
CA MET A 244 -3.84 -4.04 5.03
C MET A 244 -3.57 -2.60 5.44
N ILE A 245 -2.31 -2.25 5.48
CA ILE A 245 -1.82 -0.91 5.79
C ILE A 245 -1.45 -0.21 4.47
N ASN A 246 -1.99 0.99 4.30
CA ASN A 246 -1.46 1.99 3.37
C ASN A 246 -0.68 3.00 4.20
N TYR A 247 0.59 3.14 3.94
CA TYR A 247 1.47 3.98 4.77
C TYR A 247 1.03 5.46 4.85
N SER A 248 0.56 6.03 3.74
CA SER A 248 0.06 7.41 3.72
C SER A 248 -1.17 7.61 4.62
N ASP A 249 -2.10 6.64 4.59
CA ASP A 249 -3.30 6.67 5.41
C ASP A 249 -2.93 6.48 6.89
N LEU A 250 -2.03 5.54 7.20
CA LEU A 250 -1.49 5.34 8.54
C LEU A 250 -0.92 6.64 9.13
N ILE A 251 -0.09 7.36 8.36
CA ILE A 251 0.47 8.64 8.82
C ILE A 251 -0.61 9.72 8.90
N GLY A 252 -1.60 9.73 7.97
CA GLY A 252 -2.76 10.60 8.05
C GLY A 252 -3.49 10.43 9.38
N ASP A 253 -3.93 9.23 9.66
CA ASP A 253 -4.70 8.87 10.86
C ASP A 253 -3.97 9.22 12.17
N LEU A 254 -2.65 9.00 12.20
CA LEU A 254 -1.83 9.35 13.37
C LEU A 254 -1.82 10.85 13.67
N PHE A 255 -1.96 11.70 12.66
CA PHE A 255 -1.82 13.15 12.82
C PHE A 255 -3.13 13.92 12.67
N ASP A 256 -4.19 13.37 12.09
CA ASP A 256 -5.42 14.11 11.83
C ASP A 256 -6.10 14.57 13.13
N THR A 257 -6.23 13.70 14.12
CA THR A 257 -6.83 14.02 15.43
C THR A 257 -5.82 14.48 16.47
N TYR A 258 -4.52 14.31 16.22
CA TYR A 258 -3.46 14.68 17.16
C TYR A 258 -3.34 16.19 17.32
N GLN A 259 -3.32 16.66 18.57
CA GLN A 259 -3.03 18.03 18.96
C GLN A 259 -1.81 18.03 19.88
N PRO A 260 -0.72 18.75 19.52
CA PRO A 260 0.47 18.83 20.34
C PRO A 260 0.17 19.46 21.70
N SER A 261 0.66 18.85 22.78
CA SER A 261 0.63 19.48 24.12
C SER A 261 1.68 20.59 24.27
N ASP A 262 2.78 20.48 23.52
CA ASP A 262 3.82 21.52 23.41
C ASP A 262 3.67 22.27 22.07
N PRO A 263 3.36 23.57 22.11
CA PRO A 263 3.15 24.38 20.90
C PRO A 263 4.41 24.55 20.03
N SER A 264 5.59 24.18 20.53
CA SER A 264 6.82 24.18 19.73
C SER A 264 6.92 22.99 18.77
N ILE A 265 6.02 22.01 18.87
CA ILE A 265 5.95 20.87 17.95
C ILE A 265 5.22 21.32 16.68
N ASP A 266 5.95 21.43 15.58
CA ASP A 266 5.34 21.62 14.26
C ASP A 266 4.81 20.28 13.74
N LYS A 267 3.52 20.01 13.99
CA LYS A 267 2.78 18.81 13.61
C LYS A 267 2.90 18.54 12.12
N GLU A 268 2.71 19.56 11.28
CA GLU A 268 2.70 19.41 9.84
C GLU A 268 4.10 19.17 9.26
N ALA A 269 5.14 19.74 9.85
CA ALA A 269 6.51 19.45 9.45
C ALA A 269 6.88 17.98 9.76
N VAL A 270 6.47 17.46 10.92
CA VAL A 270 6.69 16.04 11.29
C VAL A 270 5.93 15.13 10.34
N ARG A 271 4.65 15.42 10.07
CA ARG A 271 3.81 14.65 9.13
C ARG A 271 4.43 14.59 7.73
N ARG A 272 4.79 15.76 7.15
CA ARG A 272 5.42 15.82 5.82
C ARG A 272 6.70 15.01 5.75
N LYS A 273 7.51 15.08 6.80
CA LYS A 273 8.77 14.34 6.85
C LYS A 273 8.56 12.83 6.94
N LEU A 274 7.55 12.37 7.66
CA LEU A 274 7.17 10.97 7.70
C LEU A 274 6.68 10.51 6.32
N LEU A 275 5.79 11.28 5.67
CA LEU A 275 5.28 10.94 4.34
C LEU A 275 6.39 10.86 3.28
N SER A 276 7.45 11.68 3.39
CA SER A 276 8.58 11.62 2.45
C SER A 276 9.39 10.32 2.49
N HIS A 277 9.24 9.51 3.54
CA HIS A 277 9.88 8.19 3.59
C HIS A 277 9.23 7.15 2.66
N ALA A 278 8.02 7.40 2.17
CA ALA A 278 7.37 6.55 1.18
C ALA A 278 8.16 6.47 -0.15
N ASP A 279 8.89 7.54 -0.49
CA ASP A 279 9.69 7.60 -1.72
C ASP A 279 11.04 6.84 -1.62
N GLY A 280 11.39 6.35 -0.43
CA GLY A 280 12.74 5.82 -0.15
C GLY A 280 12.92 4.31 -0.32
N GLU A 281 11.93 3.58 -0.79
CA GLU A 281 11.95 2.11 -1.05
C GLU A 281 12.50 1.24 0.10
N LYS A 282 12.45 1.74 1.33
CA LYS A 282 12.92 1.01 2.52
C LYS A 282 11.90 0.03 3.08
N PHE A 283 10.68 0.15 2.67
CA PHE A 283 9.53 -0.69 2.99
C PHE A 283 8.48 -0.51 1.90
N ASP A 284 7.60 -1.49 1.77
CA ASP A 284 6.45 -1.37 0.88
C ASP A 284 5.43 -0.42 1.50
N THR A 285 4.88 0.47 0.70
CA THR A 285 3.86 1.42 1.18
C THR A 285 2.46 0.80 1.30
N GLN A 286 2.31 -0.46 0.84
CA GLN A 286 1.15 -1.30 1.05
C GLN A 286 1.59 -2.69 1.53
N PHE A 287 1.15 -3.11 2.72
CA PHE A 287 1.51 -4.40 3.32
C PHE A 287 0.48 -4.79 4.38
N HIS A 288 0.46 -6.05 4.82
CA HIS A 288 -0.29 -6.46 6.01
C HIS A 288 0.58 -6.25 7.26
N ALA A 289 0.00 -5.68 8.30
CA ALA A 289 0.72 -5.55 9.56
C ALA A 289 0.98 -6.93 10.19
N ASP A 290 2.19 -7.14 10.72
CA ASP A 290 2.50 -8.33 11.51
C ASP A 290 2.39 -8.01 13.01
N PRO A 291 1.29 -8.41 13.70
CA PRO A 291 1.08 -8.12 15.11
C PRO A 291 2.16 -8.69 16.04
N SER A 292 2.88 -9.74 15.61
CA SER A 292 3.95 -10.34 16.42
C SER A 292 5.14 -9.40 16.63
N VAL A 293 5.41 -8.55 15.64
CA VAL A 293 6.44 -7.51 15.68
C VAL A 293 6.05 -6.42 16.68
N VAL A 294 4.78 -6.02 16.66
CA VAL A 294 4.25 -4.97 17.54
C VAL A 294 4.28 -5.43 19.01
N LYS A 295 3.78 -6.62 19.30
CA LYS A 295 3.80 -7.22 20.66
C LYS A 295 5.20 -7.22 21.26
N LYS A 296 6.22 -7.51 20.47
CA LYS A 296 7.62 -7.47 20.91
C LYS A 296 8.09 -6.06 21.28
N ASN A 297 7.53 -5.02 20.68
CA ASN A 297 7.89 -3.62 20.84
C ASN A 297 6.93 -2.82 21.74
N SER A 298 5.84 -3.45 22.24
CA SER A 298 4.79 -2.79 23.01
C SER A 298 5.18 -2.46 24.44
N LYS A 299 6.19 -3.15 25.00
CA LYS A 299 6.65 -2.91 26.36
C LYS A 299 7.52 -1.67 26.45
N THR A 300 7.09 -0.69 27.25
CA THR A 300 7.89 0.50 27.52
C THR A 300 8.41 0.46 28.95
N LYS A 301 9.74 0.59 29.12
CA LYS A 301 10.39 0.63 30.43
C LYS A 301 10.61 2.08 30.84
N TYR A 302 10.06 2.44 31.99
CA TYR A 302 10.26 3.72 32.67
C TYR A 302 11.14 3.52 33.89
N ARG A 303 12.19 4.32 34.03
CA ARG A 303 12.99 4.36 35.25
C ARG A 303 12.29 5.29 36.23
N VAL A 304 11.77 4.75 37.33
CA VAL A 304 11.10 5.55 38.36
C VAL A 304 12.15 6.15 39.28
N ASN A 305 13.10 5.33 39.80
CA ASN A 305 14.23 5.77 40.60
C ASN A 305 15.42 4.82 40.45
N ALA A 306 16.42 4.87 41.34
CA ALA A 306 17.61 4.02 41.29
C ALA A 306 17.30 2.52 41.41
N TYR A 307 16.21 2.17 42.05
CA TYR A 307 15.85 0.79 42.44
C TYR A 307 14.61 0.27 41.74
N VAL A 308 13.74 1.15 41.19
CA VAL A 308 12.45 0.80 40.65
C VAL A 308 12.38 1.15 39.16
N ASN A 309 12.02 0.15 38.35
CA ASN A 309 11.63 0.34 36.96
C ASN A 309 10.20 -0.13 36.81
N LEU A 310 9.39 0.68 36.14
CA LEU A 310 8.04 0.33 35.72
C LEU A 310 8.08 -0.14 34.25
N ILE A 311 7.57 -1.34 33.99
CA ILE A 311 7.39 -1.85 32.64
C ILE A 311 5.89 -1.76 32.34
N VAL A 312 5.54 -0.94 31.39
CA VAL A 312 4.16 -0.74 30.97
C VAL A 312 3.98 -1.43 29.63
N GLU A 313 3.07 -2.36 29.57
CA GLU A 313 2.54 -2.89 28.31
C GLU A 313 1.61 -1.86 27.70
N GLU A 314 1.29 -2.00 26.43
CA GLU A 314 0.43 -1.04 25.73
C GLU A 314 -1.00 -1.13 26.29
N VAL A 315 -1.51 -0.01 26.77
CA VAL A 315 -2.87 0.11 27.31
C VAL A 315 -3.57 1.29 26.66
N HIS A 316 -4.85 1.13 26.38
CA HIS A 316 -5.69 2.12 25.70
C HIS A 316 -5.80 3.44 26.48
N ASP A 317 -5.90 3.35 27.81
CA ASP A 317 -6.02 4.51 28.72
C ASP A 317 -4.94 4.45 29.80
N ARG A 318 -3.73 4.82 29.42
CA ARG A 318 -2.60 4.87 30.37
C ARG A 318 -2.85 5.86 31.49
N GLU A 319 -3.55 6.96 31.23
CA GLU A 319 -3.77 8.03 32.21
C GLU A 319 -4.78 7.61 33.31
N ALA A 320 -5.67 6.67 32.99
CA ALA A 320 -6.53 6.08 34.02
C ALA A 320 -5.73 5.20 34.98
N LEU A 321 -4.68 4.51 34.50
CA LEU A 321 -3.91 3.54 35.27
C LEU A 321 -2.70 4.14 35.98
N ILE A 322 -2.04 5.15 35.38
CA ILE A 322 -0.79 5.72 35.89
C ILE A 322 -0.88 7.23 35.92
N LYS A 323 -0.80 7.81 37.11
CA LYS A 323 -0.85 9.25 37.35
C LYS A 323 0.43 9.75 37.96
N ALA A 324 0.95 10.89 37.52
CA ALA A 324 2.04 11.58 38.15
C ALA A 324 1.50 12.75 38.98
N LYS A 325 1.98 12.88 40.23
CA LYS A 325 1.68 14.02 41.11
C LYS A 325 2.97 14.60 41.67
N LYS A 326 2.93 15.89 41.97
CA LYS A 326 3.94 16.58 42.73
C LYS A 326 3.29 17.06 44.02
N TRP A 327 3.82 16.61 45.14
CA TRP A 327 3.31 17.01 46.45
C TRP A 327 3.82 18.40 46.85
N PRO A 328 3.16 19.06 47.80
CA PRO A 328 3.60 20.38 48.32
C PRO A 328 5.05 20.38 48.83
N SER A 329 5.54 19.24 49.31
CA SER A 329 6.93 19.00 49.70
C SER A 329 7.94 19.11 48.56
N GLY A 330 7.46 19.11 47.27
CA GLY A 330 8.30 19.06 46.10
C GLY A 330 8.56 17.63 45.61
N GLU A 331 8.16 16.62 46.35
CA GLU A 331 8.32 15.21 45.99
C GLU A 331 7.46 14.83 44.80
N GLN A 332 8.05 14.08 43.87
CA GLN A 332 7.37 13.57 42.66
C GLN A 332 7.00 12.11 42.87
N VAL A 333 5.75 11.79 42.72
CA VAL A 333 5.22 10.44 42.91
C VAL A 333 4.50 9.95 41.65
N LEU A 334 4.60 8.63 41.37
CA LEU A 334 3.76 7.92 40.44
C LEU A 334 2.75 7.10 41.21
N ILE A 335 1.48 7.25 40.88
CA ILE A 335 0.36 6.46 41.40
C ILE A 335 -0.04 5.50 40.33
N VAL A 336 0.04 4.21 40.63
CA VAL A 336 -0.35 3.13 39.71
C VAL A 336 -1.60 2.45 40.30
N SER A 337 -2.69 2.33 39.53
CA SER A 337 -3.84 1.54 39.94
C SER A 337 -3.43 0.07 40.02
N CYS A 338 -3.76 -0.59 41.14
CA CYS A 338 -3.48 -2.00 41.35
C CYS A 338 -4.81 -2.75 41.49
N ASP A 339 -4.98 -3.77 40.67
CA ASP A 339 -6.12 -4.68 40.67
C ASP A 339 -5.73 -6.13 41.05
N ASP A 340 -4.46 -6.33 41.41
CA ASP A 340 -3.91 -7.60 41.92
C ASP A 340 -3.79 -7.51 43.43
N ASP A 341 -4.59 -8.29 44.16
CA ASP A 341 -4.68 -8.25 45.62
C ASP A 341 -3.34 -8.63 46.26
N ASP A 342 -2.61 -9.62 45.77
CA ASP A 342 -1.32 -10.04 46.29
C ASP A 342 -0.26 -8.95 46.17
N THR A 343 -0.26 -8.26 45.02
CA THR A 343 0.64 -7.11 44.81
C THR A 343 0.25 -5.95 45.72
N PHE A 344 -1.05 -5.66 45.87
CA PHE A 344 -1.51 -4.60 46.76
C PHE A 344 -1.11 -4.86 48.19
N GLU A 345 -1.40 -6.04 48.76
CA GLU A 345 -1.08 -6.44 50.11
C GLU A 345 0.43 -6.40 50.39
N ALA A 346 1.29 -6.68 49.40
CA ALA A 346 2.75 -6.63 49.56
C ALA A 346 3.28 -5.23 49.89
N PHE A 347 2.52 -4.17 49.55
CA PHE A 347 2.93 -2.77 49.79
C PHE A 347 1.98 -2.02 50.73
N TYR A 348 0.82 -2.59 51.03
CA TYR A 348 -0.15 -1.96 51.94
C TYR A 348 0.30 -2.04 53.38
N LYS A 349 0.24 -0.91 54.10
CA LYS A 349 0.38 -0.82 55.57
C LYS A 349 -0.76 0.04 56.05
N GLU A 350 -1.53 -0.47 57.01
CA GLU A 350 -2.45 0.37 57.78
C GLU A 350 -1.61 1.41 58.53
N GLU A 351 -1.94 2.71 58.40
CA GLU A 351 -1.34 3.83 59.17
C GLU A 351 -1.90 3.88 60.57
#